data_10326baeb3e27543251a9ae2f4d12032
#
_entry.id   10326baeb3e27543251a9ae2f4d12032
#
_cell.length_a   1.000
_cell.length_b   1.000
_cell.length_c   1.000
_cell.angle_alpha   90.00
_cell.angle_beta   90.00
_cell.angle_gamma   90.00
#
_symmetry.space_group_name_H-M   'P 1'
#
loop_
_entity.id
_entity.type
_entity.pdbx_description
1 polymer ?
#
loop_
_entity_poly.entity_id
_entity_poly.type
_entity_poly.pdbx_seq_one_letter_code
_entity_poly.pdbx_strand_id
1 'polypeptide(L)'
;MKLNLQVKSAYNELKTKKDNSGKFYKTLFHIHTPQSHDYSLLEEWNYSEYQKKSDNDIYEVAKNKIKGIDCLKKSDIKEDSLKYGYSNCKEYLSYSILANELYLQEIGCVIVSDHNTIEGIKKLEKSIELLRSIYPNNIYPHVFNGVEISCADKLHVVVVFDNKRTELVENWLKNNIIDEKSGTYETSLNVLSYFSEKGLFCYMAHINSS
;
A
#
# COMPACT_ATOMS: atom_id res chain seq x y z
N MET A 1 -18.93 37.56 29.58
CA MET A 1 -20.01 36.57 29.84
C MET A 1 -20.60 35.95 28.59
N LYS A 2 -20.82 36.68 27.46
CA LYS A 2 -21.35 36.10 26.20
C LYS A 2 -20.43 35.09 25.54
N LEU A 3 -19.10 35.28 25.57
CA LEU A 3 -18.13 34.36 24.97
C LEU A 3 -18.17 32.97 25.62
N ASN A 4 -18.37 32.91 26.92
CA ASN A 4 -18.42 31.66 27.68
C ASN A 4 -19.68 30.81 27.34
N LEU A 5 -20.79 31.44 26.99
CA LEU A 5 -22.02 30.80 26.57
C LEU A 5 -21.91 30.22 25.16
N GLN A 6 -21.27 30.95 24.24
CA GLN A 6 -21.02 30.47 22.87
C GLN A 6 -20.03 29.26 22.83
N VAL A 7 -18.96 29.36 23.62
CA VAL A 7 -17.99 28.24 23.74
C VAL A 7 -18.66 27.01 24.36
N LYS A 8 -19.50 27.20 25.38
CA LYS A 8 -20.24 26.10 26.02
C LYS A 8 -21.29 25.49 25.10
N SER A 9 -21.95 26.30 24.28
CA SER A 9 -22.90 25.83 23.25
C SER A 9 -22.19 25.05 22.18
N ALA A 10 -21.06 25.55 21.63
CA ALA A 10 -20.24 24.88 20.65
C ALA A 10 -19.67 23.55 21.18
N TYR A 11 -19.20 23.54 22.43
CA TYR A 11 -18.73 22.33 23.10
C TYR A 11 -19.83 21.26 23.24
N ASN A 12 -21.04 21.69 23.64
CA ASN A 12 -22.17 20.76 23.75
C ASN A 12 -22.63 20.24 22.39
N GLU A 13 -22.59 21.07 21.35
CA GLU A 13 -22.88 20.67 19.97
C GLU A 13 -21.86 19.67 19.45
N LEU A 14 -20.58 19.89 19.70
CA LEU A 14 -19.49 18.96 19.37
C LEU A 14 -19.64 17.64 20.14
N LYS A 15 -20.03 17.70 21.41
CA LYS A 15 -20.24 16.52 22.23
C LYS A 15 -21.44 15.69 21.78
N THR A 16 -22.52 16.33 21.33
CA THR A 16 -23.71 15.62 20.79
C THR A 16 -23.47 15.06 19.38
N LYS A 17 -22.57 15.67 18.60
CA LYS A 17 -22.13 15.21 17.30
C LYS A 17 -20.93 14.24 17.36
N LYS A 18 -20.50 13.84 18.56
CA LYS A 18 -19.30 13.02 18.78
C LYS A 18 -19.32 11.70 18.01
N ASP A 19 -20.50 11.13 17.77
CA ASP A 19 -20.65 9.89 16.99
C ASP A 19 -20.45 10.09 15.48
N ASN A 20 -20.51 11.35 15.00
CA ASN A 20 -20.32 11.73 13.60
C ASN A 20 -19.00 12.48 13.32
N SER A 21 -18.23 12.81 14.37
CA SER A 21 -17.00 13.58 14.24
C SER A 21 -15.78 12.67 14.35
N GLY A 22 -15.10 12.47 13.22
CA GLY A 22 -13.76 11.93 13.12
C GLY A 22 -13.57 10.52 13.72
N LYS A 23 -13.59 9.50 12.91
CA LYS A 23 -13.09 8.18 13.32
C LYS A 23 -11.57 8.19 13.18
N PHE A 24 -10.87 7.75 14.23
CA PHE A 24 -9.44 7.49 14.17
C PHE A 24 -9.21 6.09 13.61
N TYR A 25 -8.35 5.99 12.61
CA TYR A 25 -7.95 4.73 12.02
C TYR A 25 -6.46 4.52 12.22
N LYS A 26 -6.04 3.29 12.48
CA LYS A 26 -4.64 2.90 12.33
C LYS A 26 -4.24 3.15 10.88
N THR A 27 -3.16 3.87 10.65
CA THR A 27 -2.68 4.21 9.31
C THR A 27 -1.23 3.78 9.16
N LEU A 28 -0.95 3.09 8.06
CA LEU A 28 0.40 2.80 7.61
C LEU A 28 0.76 3.78 6.49
N PHE A 29 1.76 4.62 6.73
CA PHE A 29 2.19 5.65 5.78
C PHE A 29 3.14 5.14 4.72
N HIS A 30 3.62 3.89 4.84
CA HIS A 30 4.62 3.33 3.96
C HIS A 30 4.56 1.82 4.03
N ILE A 31 4.16 1.19 2.93
CA ILE A 31 4.26 -0.25 2.74
C ILE A 31 4.71 -0.56 1.32
N HIS A 32 5.44 -1.67 1.21
CA HIS A 32 5.79 -2.25 -0.08
C HIS A 32 4.91 -3.47 -0.38
N THR A 33 4.63 -3.69 -1.65
CA THR A 33 3.92 -4.86 -2.15
C THR A 33 4.88 -5.80 -2.87
N PRO A 34 4.44 -7.00 -3.30
CA PRO A 34 5.26 -7.90 -4.11
C PRO A 34 5.84 -7.32 -5.40
N GLN A 35 5.43 -6.12 -5.82
CA GLN A 35 6.01 -5.40 -6.96
C GLN A 35 7.29 -4.65 -6.60
N SER A 36 7.51 -4.32 -5.35
CA SER A 36 8.72 -3.63 -4.93
C SER A 36 9.93 -4.56 -4.91
N HIS A 37 11.08 -4.07 -5.39
CA HIS A 37 12.33 -4.86 -5.46
C HIS A 37 12.94 -5.19 -4.10
N ASP A 38 12.44 -4.63 -3.02
CA ASP A 38 12.85 -4.87 -1.64
C ASP A 38 11.76 -5.55 -0.79
N TYR A 39 10.66 -5.97 -1.43
CA TYR A 39 9.55 -6.63 -0.73
C TYR A 39 10.00 -7.89 0.01
N SER A 40 9.55 -8.04 1.25
CA SER A 40 9.71 -9.23 2.08
C SER A 40 8.35 -9.71 2.58
N LEU A 41 8.03 -10.97 2.31
CA LEU A 41 6.78 -11.58 2.78
C LEU A 41 6.83 -11.98 4.26
N LEU A 42 8.01 -12.37 4.73
CA LEU A 42 8.30 -12.74 6.12
C LEU A 42 9.56 -12.00 6.56
N GLU A 43 9.68 -11.70 7.85
CA GLU A 43 10.85 -11.00 8.40
C GLU A 43 12.18 -11.72 8.10
N GLU A 44 12.16 -13.06 8.09
CA GLU A 44 13.32 -13.88 7.77
C GLU A 44 13.66 -14.00 6.29
N TRP A 45 12.81 -13.50 5.39
CA TRP A 45 13.03 -13.55 3.94
C TRP A 45 13.32 -12.16 3.38
N ASN A 46 14.53 -11.92 2.96
CA ASN A 46 14.82 -10.77 2.10
C ASN A 46 14.24 -10.97 0.68
N TYR A 47 14.23 -9.92 -0.13
CA TYR A 47 13.69 -9.97 -1.48
C TYR A 47 14.30 -11.09 -2.34
N SER A 48 15.63 -11.29 -2.27
CA SER A 48 16.30 -12.36 -3.02
C SER A 48 15.84 -13.76 -2.61
N GLU A 49 15.58 -13.96 -1.33
CA GLU A 49 15.03 -15.22 -0.82
C GLU A 49 13.57 -15.39 -1.22
N TYR A 50 12.76 -14.32 -1.09
CA TYR A 50 11.39 -14.33 -1.58
C TYR A 50 11.32 -14.69 -3.07
N GLN A 51 12.19 -14.12 -3.92
CA GLN A 51 12.22 -14.42 -5.35
C GLN A 51 12.49 -15.89 -5.65
N LYS A 52 13.29 -16.59 -4.85
CA LYS A 52 13.61 -18.02 -5.01
C LYS A 52 12.51 -18.96 -4.53
N LYS A 53 11.53 -18.46 -3.75
CA LYS A 53 10.42 -19.29 -3.25
C LYS A 53 9.51 -19.73 -4.37
N SER A 54 9.12 -20.98 -4.32
CA SER A 54 8.14 -21.55 -5.25
C SER A 54 6.70 -21.19 -4.85
N ASP A 55 5.75 -21.38 -5.77
CA ASP A 55 4.31 -21.28 -5.47
C ASP A 55 3.91 -22.13 -4.26
N ASN A 56 4.55 -23.29 -4.10
CA ASN A 56 4.34 -24.20 -2.98
C ASN A 56 4.78 -23.60 -1.65
N ASP A 57 5.95 -22.97 -1.60
CA ASP A 57 6.46 -22.36 -0.37
C ASP A 57 5.50 -21.26 0.10
N ILE A 58 5.03 -20.42 -0.83
CA ILE A 58 4.08 -19.35 -0.52
C ILE A 58 2.72 -19.92 -0.12
N TYR A 59 2.28 -21.03 -0.75
CA TYR A 59 1.04 -21.70 -0.34
C TYR A 59 1.10 -22.23 1.10
N GLU A 60 2.22 -22.80 1.53
CA GLU A 60 2.38 -23.24 2.91
C GLU A 60 2.36 -22.06 3.90
N VAL A 61 2.94 -20.92 3.55
CA VAL A 61 2.80 -19.69 4.34
C VAL A 61 1.34 -19.24 4.40
N ALA A 62 0.66 -19.22 3.26
CA ALA A 62 -0.74 -18.80 3.17
C ALA A 62 -1.66 -19.69 4.02
N LYS A 63 -1.43 -21.00 4.09
CA LYS A 63 -2.19 -21.92 4.97
C LYS A 63 -2.12 -21.55 6.43
N ASN A 64 -1.00 -21.04 6.88
CA ASN A 64 -0.81 -20.63 8.26
C ASN A 64 -1.40 -19.23 8.56
N LYS A 65 -1.50 -18.37 7.55
CA LYS A 65 -1.90 -16.98 7.70
C LYS A 65 -3.34 -16.70 7.30
N ILE A 66 -3.88 -17.41 6.33
CA ILE A 66 -5.24 -17.18 5.79
C ILE A 66 -6.14 -18.36 6.17
N LYS A 67 -7.11 -18.10 7.04
CA LYS A 67 -8.06 -19.13 7.49
C LYS A 67 -8.88 -19.66 6.29
N GLY A 68 -8.90 -20.97 6.14
CA GLY A 68 -9.72 -21.66 5.14
C GLY A 68 -9.09 -21.78 3.75
N ILE A 69 -7.89 -21.28 3.54
CA ILE A 69 -7.20 -21.39 2.24
C ILE A 69 -6.83 -22.85 1.93
N ASP A 70 -6.65 -23.68 2.95
CA ASP A 70 -6.40 -25.12 2.85
C ASP A 70 -7.57 -25.90 2.23
N CYS A 71 -8.79 -25.33 2.25
CA CYS A 71 -9.94 -25.89 1.57
C CYS A 71 -9.91 -25.69 0.05
N LEU A 72 -9.07 -24.78 -0.47
CA LEU A 72 -8.93 -24.53 -1.89
C LEU A 72 -7.93 -25.48 -2.52
N LYS A 73 -8.28 -26.01 -3.70
CA LYS A 73 -7.32 -26.79 -4.49
C LYS A 73 -6.31 -25.86 -5.16
N LYS A 74 -5.09 -26.32 -5.35
CA LYS A 74 -4.06 -25.55 -6.06
C LYS A 74 -4.46 -25.18 -7.49
N SER A 75 -5.27 -26.02 -8.16
CA SER A 75 -5.87 -25.72 -9.47
C SER A 75 -6.73 -24.46 -9.41
N ASP A 76 -7.56 -24.32 -8.37
CA ASP A 76 -8.50 -23.23 -8.21
C ASP A 76 -7.73 -21.91 -7.93
N ILE A 77 -6.67 -22.00 -7.12
CA ILE A 77 -5.78 -20.86 -6.86
C ILE A 77 -5.10 -20.39 -8.15
N LYS A 78 -4.68 -21.31 -9.01
CA LYS A 78 -4.07 -20.98 -10.31
C LYS A 78 -5.08 -20.32 -11.25
N GLU A 79 -6.30 -20.84 -11.30
CA GLU A 79 -7.38 -20.26 -12.09
C GLU A 79 -7.74 -18.87 -11.59
N ASP A 80 -7.90 -18.71 -10.28
CA ASP A 80 -8.20 -17.43 -9.64
C ASP A 80 -7.08 -16.40 -9.86
N SER A 81 -5.80 -16.81 -9.79
CA SER A 81 -4.68 -15.89 -10.02
C SER A 81 -4.78 -15.25 -11.42
N LEU A 82 -5.04 -16.04 -12.44
CA LEU A 82 -5.20 -15.55 -13.82
C LEU A 82 -6.48 -14.72 -13.99
N LYS A 83 -7.59 -15.18 -13.44
CA LYS A 83 -8.88 -14.50 -13.49
C LYS A 83 -8.83 -13.09 -12.89
N TYR A 84 -8.08 -12.91 -11.82
CA TYR A 84 -7.97 -11.63 -11.11
C TYR A 84 -6.78 -10.79 -11.54
N GLY A 85 -6.04 -11.21 -12.57
CA GLY A 85 -4.99 -10.41 -13.21
C GLY A 85 -3.63 -10.45 -12.52
N TYR A 86 -3.36 -11.50 -11.74
CA TYR A 86 -2.03 -11.75 -11.17
C TYR A 86 -1.18 -12.58 -12.13
N SER A 87 0.13 -12.36 -12.11
CA SER A 87 1.05 -13.02 -13.04
C SER A 87 1.20 -14.53 -12.77
N ASN A 88 1.04 -14.93 -11.49
CA ASN A 88 1.18 -16.32 -11.05
C ASN A 88 0.56 -16.55 -9.66
N CYS A 89 0.54 -17.80 -9.20
CA CYS A 89 0.00 -18.17 -7.89
C CYS A 89 0.75 -17.50 -6.74
N LYS A 90 2.07 -17.42 -6.83
CA LYS A 90 2.93 -16.79 -5.83
C LYS A 90 2.53 -15.34 -5.59
N GLU A 91 2.37 -14.57 -6.66
CA GLU A 91 1.95 -13.17 -6.58
C GLU A 91 0.55 -13.06 -5.96
N TYR A 92 -0.42 -13.80 -6.46
CA TYR A 92 -1.79 -13.84 -5.93
C TYR A 92 -1.83 -14.13 -4.43
N LEU A 93 -1.12 -15.17 -3.99
CA LEU A 93 -1.08 -15.56 -2.58
C LEU A 93 -0.37 -14.52 -1.72
N SER A 94 0.71 -13.92 -2.21
CA SER A 94 1.43 -12.88 -1.47
C SER A 94 0.58 -11.64 -1.22
N TYR A 95 -0.17 -11.18 -2.23
CA TYR A 95 -1.14 -10.10 -2.07
C TYR A 95 -2.30 -10.48 -1.15
N SER A 96 -2.76 -11.73 -1.23
CA SER A 96 -3.82 -12.23 -0.34
C SER A 96 -3.36 -12.26 1.12
N ILE A 97 -2.13 -12.68 1.38
CA ILE A 97 -1.52 -12.64 2.71
C ILE A 97 -1.42 -11.19 3.21
N LEU A 98 -0.89 -10.27 2.39
CA LEU A 98 -0.77 -8.87 2.75
C LEU A 98 -2.14 -8.24 3.08
N ALA A 99 -3.14 -8.45 2.23
CA ALA A 99 -4.50 -7.96 2.47
C ALA A 99 -5.10 -8.52 3.78
N ASN A 100 -4.87 -9.81 4.05
CA ASN A 100 -5.34 -10.46 5.27
C ASN A 100 -4.63 -9.94 6.53
N GLU A 101 -3.33 -9.69 6.48
CA GLU A 101 -2.57 -9.08 7.58
C GLU A 101 -3.07 -7.66 7.88
N LEU A 102 -3.27 -6.83 6.87
CA LEU A 102 -3.83 -5.49 7.03
C LEU A 102 -5.22 -5.54 7.68
N TYR A 103 -6.04 -6.48 7.28
CA TYR A 103 -7.36 -6.72 7.86
C TYR A 103 -7.29 -7.18 9.32
N LEU A 104 -6.48 -8.18 9.64
CA LEU A 104 -6.35 -8.73 11.00
C LEU A 104 -5.79 -7.70 11.99
N GLN A 105 -4.94 -6.78 11.53
CA GLN A 105 -4.39 -5.70 12.33
C GLN A 105 -5.31 -4.48 12.44
N GLU A 106 -6.51 -4.54 11.85
CA GLU A 106 -7.50 -3.45 11.82
C GLU A 106 -6.91 -2.14 11.24
N ILE A 107 -6.08 -2.26 10.20
CA ILE A 107 -5.55 -1.10 9.49
C ILE A 107 -6.68 -0.45 8.70
N GLY A 108 -6.95 0.83 8.96
CA GLY A 108 -8.01 1.57 8.28
C GLY A 108 -7.55 2.35 7.05
N CYS A 109 -6.26 2.70 6.99
CA CYS A 109 -5.67 3.42 5.85
C CYS A 109 -4.25 2.90 5.59
N VAL A 110 -3.87 2.84 4.33
CA VAL A 110 -2.52 2.42 3.91
C VAL A 110 -2.06 3.20 2.70
N ILE A 111 -0.81 3.67 2.69
CA ILE A 111 -0.15 4.22 1.51
C ILE A 111 0.74 3.13 0.95
N VAL A 112 0.43 2.67 -0.26
CA VAL A 112 1.32 1.78 -1.03
C VAL A 112 2.40 2.63 -1.67
N SER A 113 3.64 2.28 -1.45
CA SER A 113 4.81 3.06 -1.89
C SER A 113 5.92 2.16 -2.42
N ASP A 114 5.59 1.32 -3.39
CA ASP A 114 6.57 0.47 -4.06
C ASP A 114 7.68 1.31 -4.72
N HIS A 115 8.89 0.78 -4.74
CA HIS A 115 10.03 1.45 -5.36
C HIS A 115 9.83 1.59 -6.88
N ASN A 116 9.81 2.85 -7.34
CA ASN A 116 9.85 3.22 -8.74
C ASN A 116 8.71 2.65 -9.62
N THR A 117 7.66 2.11 -9.01
CA THR A 117 6.49 1.53 -9.70
C THR A 117 5.20 1.79 -8.93
N ILE A 118 4.08 1.80 -9.62
CA ILE A 118 2.73 1.92 -9.03
C ILE A 118 1.84 0.70 -9.34
N GLU A 119 2.40 -0.34 -9.95
CA GLU A 119 1.63 -1.52 -10.38
C GLU A 119 1.04 -2.30 -9.21
N GLY A 120 1.67 -2.25 -8.03
CA GLY A 120 1.22 -2.95 -6.83
C GLY A 120 -0.10 -2.45 -6.26
N ILE A 121 -0.43 -1.17 -6.48
CA ILE A 121 -1.62 -0.53 -5.90
C ILE A 121 -2.90 -1.26 -6.27
N LYS A 122 -3.17 -1.40 -7.58
CA LYS A 122 -4.40 -2.05 -8.08
C LYS A 122 -4.50 -3.53 -7.68
N LYS A 123 -3.36 -4.21 -7.57
CA LYS A 123 -3.31 -5.61 -7.14
C LYS A 123 -3.68 -5.75 -5.66
N LEU A 124 -3.18 -4.85 -4.80
CA LEU A 124 -3.57 -4.82 -3.39
C LEU A 124 -5.04 -4.46 -3.21
N GLU A 125 -5.53 -3.43 -3.89
CA GLU A 125 -6.96 -3.07 -3.89
C GLU A 125 -7.82 -4.26 -4.26
N LYS A 126 -7.43 -5.00 -5.31
CA LYS A 126 -8.15 -6.20 -5.75
C LYS A 126 -8.16 -7.31 -4.70
N SER A 127 -7.04 -7.56 -4.04
CA SER A 127 -6.99 -8.55 -2.95
C SER A 127 -7.86 -8.15 -1.77
N ILE A 128 -7.92 -6.86 -1.42
CA ILE A 128 -8.80 -6.33 -0.38
C ILE A 128 -10.27 -6.48 -0.78
N GLU A 129 -10.64 -6.23 -2.05
CA GLU A 129 -12.00 -6.46 -2.55
C GLU A 129 -12.41 -7.92 -2.46
N LEU A 130 -11.52 -8.85 -2.83
CA LEU A 130 -11.78 -10.27 -2.71
C LEU A 130 -11.99 -10.67 -1.24
N LEU A 131 -11.15 -10.19 -0.33
CA LEU A 131 -11.30 -10.44 1.09
C LEU A 131 -12.63 -9.85 1.63
N ARG A 132 -13.02 -8.66 1.18
CA ARG A 132 -14.30 -8.02 1.52
C ARG A 132 -15.50 -8.83 1.05
N SER A 133 -15.40 -9.50 -0.09
CA SER A 133 -16.48 -10.38 -0.57
C SER A 133 -16.72 -11.59 0.33
N ILE A 134 -15.68 -12.04 1.03
CA ILE A 134 -15.75 -13.15 1.99
C ILE A 134 -16.28 -12.70 3.36
N TYR A 135 -15.87 -11.50 3.81
CA TYR A 135 -16.20 -10.95 5.14
C TYR A 135 -16.85 -9.56 5.03
N PRO A 136 -18.08 -9.42 4.51
CA PRO A 136 -18.64 -8.13 4.05
C PRO A 136 -18.89 -7.08 5.16
N ASN A 137 -18.97 -7.49 6.41
CA ASN A 137 -19.38 -6.61 7.52
C ASN A 137 -18.20 -6.04 8.34
N ASN A 138 -17.00 -6.07 7.81
CA ASN A 138 -15.79 -5.65 8.52
C ASN A 138 -15.20 -4.34 7.97
N ILE A 139 -14.27 -3.75 8.72
CA ILE A 139 -13.50 -2.58 8.28
C ILE A 139 -12.32 -3.06 7.44
N TYR A 140 -12.13 -2.43 6.29
CA TYR A 140 -11.04 -2.70 5.36
C TYR A 140 -10.20 -1.46 5.14
N PRO A 141 -8.90 -1.60 4.90
CA PRO A 141 -8.05 -0.45 4.64
C PRO A 141 -8.48 0.29 3.38
N HIS A 142 -8.50 1.62 3.47
CA HIS A 142 -8.50 2.48 2.30
C HIS A 142 -7.07 2.57 1.78
N VAL A 143 -6.87 2.21 0.52
CA VAL A 143 -5.56 2.28 -0.14
C VAL A 143 -5.38 3.67 -0.74
N PHE A 144 -4.31 4.35 -0.35
CA PHE A 144 -3.85 5.58 -0.99
C PHE A 144 -2.74 5.24 -1.97
N ASN A 145 -2.81 5.85 -3.15
CA ASN A 145 -1.78 5.69 -4.17
C ASN A 145 -0.52 6.43 -3.75
N GLY A 146 0.59 5.73 -3.77
CA GLY A 146 1.90 6.30 -3.55
C GLY A 146 2.94 5.60 -4.42
N VAL A 147 4.12 6.17 -4.48
CA VAL A 147 5.32 5.59 -5.09
C VAL A 147 6.53 6.11 -4.33
N GLU A 148 7.47 5.24 -4.03
CA GLU A 148 8.77 5.62 -3.50
C GLU A 148 9.78 5.74 -4.63
N ILE A 149 10.31 6.93 -4.84
CA ILE A 149 11.25 7.23 -5.91
C ILE A 149 12.67 7.21 -5.34
N SER A 150 13.51 6.30 -5.85
CA SER A 150 14.92 6.21 -5.50
C SER A 150 15.70 7.26 -6.28
N CYS A 151 16.26 8.27 -5.60
CA CYS A 151 16.89 9.43 -6.20
C CYS A 151 18.41 9.27 -6.33
N ALA A 152 19.04 10.06 -7.22
CA ALA A 152 20.49 10.02 -7.49
C ALA A 152 21.35 10.31 -6.27
N ASP A 153 20.88 11.11 -5.33
CA ASP A 153 21.54 11.45 -4.07
C ASP A 153 21.34 10.38 -2.97
N LYS A 154 20.85 9.19 -3.33
CA LYS A 154 20.59 8.05 -2.44
C LYS A 154 19.49 8.30 -1.39
N LEU A 155 18.71 9.34 -1.56
CA LEU A 155 17.52 9.60 -0.77
C LEU A 155 16.29 9.08 -1.51
N HIS A 156 15.24 8.77 -0.74
CA HIS A 156 14.00 8.28 -1.30
C HIS A 156 12.89 9.28 -1.04
N VAL A 157 12.08 9.54 -2.05
CA VAL A 157 10.94 10.44 -1.99
C VAL A 157 9.67 9.66 -2.21
N VAL A 158 8.78 9.67 -1.22
CA VAL A 158 7.42 9.13 -1.41
C VAL A 158 6.53 10.24 -1.95
N VAL A 159 5.86 9.94 -3.05
CA VAL A 159 4.88 10.80 -3.71
C VAL A 159 3.51 10.16 -3.54
N VAL A 160 2.57 10.87 -2.91
CA VAL A 160 1.19 10.41 -2.70
C VAL A 160 0.25 11.19 -3.63
N PHE A 161 -0.67 10.47 -4.27
CA PHE A 161 -1.53 11.04 -5.29
C PHE A 161 -2.92 10.41 -5.33
N ASP A 162 -3.88 11.12 -5.88
CA ASP A 162 -5.22 10.61 -6.17
C ASP A 162 -5.31 9.98 -7.58
N ASN A 163 -6.40 9.28 -7.85
CA ASN A 163 -6.63 8.62 -9.14
C ASN A 163 -6.59 9.57 -10.35
N LYS A 164 -6.88 10.87 -10.15
CA LYS A 164 -6.84 11.87 -11.23
C LYS A 164 -5.41 12.22 -11.63
N ARG A 165 -4.45 11.94 -10.77
CA ARG A 165 -3.03 12.22 -10.97
C ARG A 165 -2.21 10.99 -11.38
N THR A 166 -2.85 9.82 -11.50
CA THR A 166 -2.17 8.56 -11.89
C THR A 166 -1.40 8.72 -13.18
N GLU A 167 -2.01 9.24 -14.24
CA GLU A 167 -1.37 9.44 -15.53
C GLU A 167 -0.15 10.38 -15.45
N LEU A 168 -0.22 11.44 -14.66
CA LEU A 168 0.90 12.35 -14.44
C LEU A 168 2.09 11.61 -13.81
N VAL A 169 1.82 10.79 -12.78
CA VAL A 169 2.87 10.02 -12.10
C VAL A 169 3.42 8.93 -13.01
N GLU A 170 2.58 8.17 -13.70
CA GLU A 170 3.00 7.14 -14.67
C GLU A 170 3.91 7.73 -15.76
N ASN A 171 3.52 8.87 -16.34
CA ASN A 171 4.31 9.55 -17.36
C ASN A 171 5.66 10.02 -16.82
N TRP A 172 5.69 10.52 -15.58
CA TRP A 172 6.95 10.92 -14.97
C TRP A 172 7.86 9.71 -14.74
N LEU A 173 7.34 8.63 -14.16
CA LEU A 173 8.08 7.38 -13.94
C LEU A 173 8.64 6.83 -15.25
N LYS A 174 7.81 6.72 -16.27
CA LYS A 174 8.22 6.21 -17.59
C LYS A 174 9.37 7.01 -18.22
N ASN A 175 9.43 8.31 -18.00
CA ASN A 175 10.42 9.18 -18.61
C ASN A 175 11.69 9.37 -17.77
N ASN A 176 11.63 9.12 -16.46
CA ASN A 176 12.72 9.46 -15.54
C ASN A 176 13.30 8.26 -14.79
N ILE A 177 12.57 7.14 -14.68
CA ILE A 177 13.11 5.94 -14.04
C ILE A 177 13.96 5.17 -15.04
N ILE A 178 15.19 4.82 -14.61
CA ILE A 178 16.15 4.04 -15.39
C ILE A 178 15.75 2.58 -15.37
N ASP A 179 15.59 2.05 -14.16
CA ASP A 179 15.06 0.72 -13.86
C ASP A 179 14.56 0.70 -12.39
N GLU A 180 13.86 -0.38 -12.01
CA GLU A 180 13.24 -0.47 -10.69
C GLU A 180 14.22 -0.40 -9.52
N LYS A 181 15.48 -0.83 -9.72
CA LYS A 181 16.50 -0.85 -8.66
C LYS A 181 17.34 0.40 -8.63
N SER A 182 17.68 0.94 -9.80
CA SER A 182 18.57 2.10 -9.93
C SER A 182 17.83 3.42 -9.67
N GLY A 183 16.52 3.44 -9.86
CA GLY A 183 15.71 4.65 -9.69
C GLY A 183 15.92 5.67 -10.78
N THR A 184 16.16 6.92 -10.41
CA THR A 184 16.29 8.06 -11.33
C THR A 184 17.63 8.78 -11.21
N TYR A 185 18.02 9.51 -12.28
CA TYR A 185 19.14 10.47 -12.23
C TYR A 185 18.77 11.79 -11.53
N GLU A 186 17.48 12.01 -11.23
CA GLU A 186 17.04 13.20 -10.53
C GLU A 186 17.39 13.15 -9.04
N THR A 187 17.74 14.32 -8.48
CA THR A 187 17.95 14.46 -7.04
C THR A 187 16.63 14.48 -6.29
N SER A 188 16.66 14.15 -5.01
CA SER A 188 15.46 14.21 -4.14
C SER A 188 14.81 15.60 -4.14
N LEU A 189 15.61 16.67 -4.19
CA LEU A 189 15.11 18.04 -4.25
C LEU A 189 14.34 18.30 -5.56
N ASN A 190 14.87 17.83 -6.70
CA ASN A 190 14.20 17.99 -7.99
C ASN A 190 12.86 17.24 -8.03
N VAL A 191 12.86 15.99 -7.51
CA VAL A 191 11.64 15.18 -7.42
C VAL A 191 10.59 15.83 -6.52
N LEU A 192 10.99 16.27 -5.32
CA LEU A 192 10.11 16.99 -4.39
C LEU A 192 9.54 18.26 -5.02
N SER A 193 10.39 19.09 -5.64
CA SER A 193 9.96 20.34 -6.27
C SER A 193 8.96 20.06 -7.39
N TYR A 194 9.27 19.13 -8.29
CA TYR A 194 8.39 18.79 -9.42
C TYR A 194 6.98 18.40 -8.97
N PHE A 195 6.87 17.45 -8.03
CA PHE A 195 5.57 16.93 -7.61
C PHE A 195 4.83 17.89 -6.68
N SER A 196 5.55 18.64 -5.81
CA SER A 196 4.93 19.65 -4.95
C SER A 196 4.34 20.81 -5.77
N GLU A 197 5.00 21.26 -6.84
CA GLU A 197 4.47 22.26 -7.78
C GLU A 197 3.20 21.79 -8.51
N LYS A 198 3.04 20.46 -8.66
CA LYS A 198 1.82 19.85 -9.20
C LYS A 198 0.73 19.63 -8.14
N GLY A 199 1.00 20.03 -6.89
CA GLY A 199 0.06 19.93 -5.77
C GLY A 199 -0.07 18.52 -5.20
N LEU A 200 0.94 17.64 -5.37
CA LEU A 200 0.97 16.32 -4.77
C LEU A 200 1.62 16.39 -3.39
N PHE A 201 1.20 15.50 -2.49
CA PHE A 201 1.82 15.37 -1.18
C PHE A 201 3.08 14.50 -1.30
N CYS A 202 4.21 15.04 -0.83
CA CYS A 202 5.49 14.35 -0.88
C CYS A 202 6.19 14.38 0.49
N TYR A 203 6.92 13.32 0.80
CA TYR A 203 7.79 13.26 1.97
C TYR A 203 9.02 12.40 1.72
N MET A 204 10.05 12.61 2.54
CA MET A 204 11.27 11.81 2.50
C MET A 204 11.06 10.51 3.26
N ALA A 205 11.36 9.39 2.63
CA ALA A 205 11.40 8.09 3.31
C ALA A 205 12.78 7.87 3.94
N HIS A 206 12.82 7.17 5.07
CA HIS A 206 14.04 6.61 5.69
C HIS A 206 15.20 7.58 5.89
N ILE A 207 14.94 8.84 6.29
CA ILE A 207 15.98 9.88 6.46
C ILE A 207 17.14 9.44 7.37
N ASN A 208 16.90 8.49 8.29
CA ASN A 208 17.86 8.01 9.29
C ASN A 208 18.29 6.56 9.10
N SER A 209 17.92 5.90 8.02
CA SER A 209 18.40 4.54 7.72
C SER A 209 19.74 4.63 6.97
N SER A 210 20.83 4.66 7.70
CA SER A 210 22.18 4.46 7.17
C SER A 210 22.59 2.99 7.29
#